data_e9373e5fb21315eacc7200dbcb9b73b0
#
_entry.id   e9373e5fb21315eacc7200dbcb9b73b0
#
_cell.length_a   1.000
_cell.length_b   1.000
_cell.length_c   1.000
_cell.angle_alpha   90.00
_cell.angle_beta   90.00
_cell.angle_gamma   90.00
#
_symmetry.space_group_name_H-M   'P 1'
#
loop_
_entity.id
_entity.type
_entity.pdbx_description
1 polymer ?
#
loop_
_entity_poly.entity_id
_entity_poly.type
_entity_poly.pdbx_seq_one_letter_code
_entity_poly.pdbx_strand_id
1 'polypeptide(L)'
;MNDADEINNHLLFYKFSMINEILDQRNKKQNPEMKSITKGQGRLIVLLKRKDNISTKELSEILNISVTSLNETLNKLEQKNFIRKVPSQKDKRVLLVELTEKGRNLEFKDHKDIDIFDSLSEEEKENMNDYLNRLILYIHDKFKEEEPEKYEKIIKNRKEIFEKYFKDDKHHEEWVKLMICKQK
;
A
#
# COMPACT_ATOMS: atom_id res chain seq x y z
N MET A 1 -15.65 -5.12 -42.52
CA MET A 1 -15.86 -3.96 -41.63
C MET A 1 -15.17 -4.33 -40.33
N ASN A 2 -14.03 -3.73 -40.05
CA ASN A 2 -13.19 -4.05 -38.90
C ASN A 2 -13.92 -3.65 -37.62
N ASP A 3 -14.31 -4.65 -36.83
CA ASP A 3 -14.42 -4.45 -35.40
C ASP A 3 -12.99 -4.23 -34.88
N ALA A 4 -12.51 -3.00 -35.01
CA ALA A 4 -11.33 -2.57 -34.27
C ALA A 4 -11.64 -2.83 -32.81
N ASP A 5 -10.84 -3.63 -32.14
CA ASP A 5 -10.95 -3.99 -30.74
C ASP A 5 -11.23 -2.73 -29.88
N GLU A 6 -12.50 -2.46 -29.64
CA GLU A 6 -12.91 -1.32 -28.83
C GLU A 6 -12.39 -1.58 -27.42
N ILE A 7 -11.38 -0.79 -27.01
CA ILE A 7 -10.80 -0.90 -25.68
C ILE A 7 -11.90 -0.58 -24.67
N ASN A 8 -12.47 -1.64 -24.09
CA ASN A 8 -13.50 -1.48 -23.08
C ASN A 8 -12.92 -1.54 -21.66
N ASN A 9 -13.68 -1.03 -20.70
CA ASN A 9 -13.27 -0.96 -19.28
C ASN A 9 -12.97 -2.34 -18.69
N HIS A 10 -13.66 -3.40 -19.10
CA HIS A 10 -13.40 -4.77 -18.64
C HIS A 10 -12.04 -5.26 -19.09
N LEU A 11 -11.67 -5.00 -20.34
CA LEU A 11 -10.37 -5.39 -20.89
C LEU A 11 -9.22 -4.63 -20.19
N LEU A 12 -9.39 -3.33 -19.94
CA LEU A 12 -8.41 -2.54 -19.18
C LEU A 12 -8.22 -3.07 -17.77
N PHE A 13 -9.32 -3.32 -17.05
CA PHE A 13 -9.29 -3.88 -15.71
C PHE A 13 -8.64 -5.28 -15.68
N TYR A 14 -8.96 -6.12 -16.65
CA TYR A 14 -8.37 -7.45 -16.78
C TYR A 14 -6.86 -7.38 -17.00
N LYS A 15 -6.38 -6.53 -17.93
CA LYS A 15 -4.96 -6.33 -18.18
C LYS A 15 -4.22 -5.82 -16.94
N PHE A 16 -4.80 -4.85 -16.23
CA PHE A 16 -4.25 -4.33 -14.98
C PHE A 16 -4.14 -5.42 -13.91
N SER A 17 -5.17 -6.23 -13.74
CA SER A 17 -5.19 -7.36 -12.79
C SER A 17 -4.16 -8.42 -13.17
N MET A 18 -4.04 -8.76 -14.45
CA MET A 18 -3.07 -9.73 -14.95
C MET A 18 -1.63 -9.30 -14.71
N ILE A 19 -1.29 -8.03 -14.95
CA ILE A 19 0.04 -7.50 -14.63
C ILE A 19 0.36 -7.70 -13.15
N ASN A 20 -0.56 -7.32 -12.27
CA ASN A 20 -0.38 -7.47 -10.83
C ASN A 20 -0.20 -8.95 -10.41
N GLU A 21 -0.92 -9.87 -11.04
CA GLU A 21 -0.81 -11.31 -10.75
C GLU A 21 0.54 -11.88 -11.20
N ILE A 22 0.97 -11.54 -12.41
CA ILE A 22 2.28 -11.98 -12.95
C ILE A 22 3.43 -11.49 -12.05
N LEU A 23 3.40 -10.22 -11.64
CA LEU A 23 4.40 -9.65 -10.73
C LEU A 23 4.40 -10.35 -9.37
N ASP A 24 3.23 -10.65 -8.81
CA ASP A 24 3.11 -11.36 -7.53
C ASP A 24 3.66 -12.79 -7.61
N GLN A 25 3.34 -13.53 -8.68
CA GLN A 25 3.86 -14.88 -8.90
C GLN A 25 5.38 -14.88 -9.07
N ARG A 26 5.93 -13.91 -9.80
CA ARG A 26 7.38 -13.77 -10.01
C ARG A 26 8.10 -13.50 -8.70
N ASN A 27 7.62 -12.56 -7.89
CA ASN A 27 8.17 -12.26 -6.57
C ASN A 27 8.23 -13.50 -5.66
N LYS A 28 7.17 -14.30 -5.66
CA LYS A 28 7.12 -15.56 -4.89
C LYS A 28 8.13 -16.60 -5.37
N LYS A 29 8.45 -16.63 -6.67
CA LYS A 29 9.46 -17.57 -7.23
C LYS A 29 10.88 -17.17 -6.85
N GLN A 30 11.18 -15.88 -6.87
CA GLN A 30 12.54 -15.37 -6.63
C GLN A 30 12.90 -15.35 -5.13
N ASN A 31 11.93 -15.21 -4.26
CA ASN A 31 12.15 -15.19 -2.82
C ASN A 31 11.31 -16.27 -2.12
N PRO A 32 11.91 -17.39 -1.69
CA PRO A 32 11.18 -18.47 -1.01
C PRO A 32 10.46 -18.04 0.26
N GLU A 33 10.97 -17.05 1.00
CA GLU A 33 10.30 -16.51 2.18
C GLU A 33 9.02 -15.75 1.81
N MET A 34 8.99 -15.13 0.63
CA MET A 34 7.80 -14.46 0.09
C MET A 34 6.67 -15.42 -0.28
N LYS A 35 6.96 -16.71 -0.52
CA LYS A 35 5.90 -17.72 -0.76
C LYS A 35 4.91 -17.81 0.40
N SER A 36 5.39 -17.55 1.61
CA SER A 36 4.58 -17.58 2.81
C SER A 36 3.86 -16.27 3.12
N ILE A 37 4.14 -15.19 2.37
CA ILE A 37 3.65 -13.84 2.64
C ILE A 37 2.58 -13.47 1.62
N THR A 38 1.40 -13.10 2.10
CA THR A 38 0.31 -12.57 1.25
C THR A 38 0.58 -11.10 0.89
N LYS A 39 -0.10 -10.59 -0.16
CA LYS A 39 0.00 -9.17 -0.56
C LYS A 39 -0.26 -8.21 0.62
N GLY A 40 -1.26 -8.48 1.44
CA GLY A 40 -1.57 -7.66 2.62
C GLY A 40 -0.46 -7.70 3.67
N GLN A 41 0.14 -8.86 3.91
CA GLN A 41 1.28 -9.01 4.80
C GLN A 41 2.53 -8.27 4.27
N GLY A 42 2.79 -8.37 2.97
CA GLY A 42 3.88 -7.66 2.30
C GLY A 42 3.75 -6.13 2.44
N ARG A 43 2.56 -5.58 2.15
CA ARG A 43 2.29 -4.14 2.32
C ARG A 43 2.57 -3.66 3.76
N LEU A 44 2.17 -4.44 4.76
CA LEU A 44 2.39 -4.11 6.15
C LEU A 44 3.89 -4.09 6.50
N ILE A 45 4.66 -5.08 6.04
CA ILE A 45 6.11 -5.12 6.28
C ILE A 45 6.80 -3.93 5.57
N VAL A 46 6.45 -3.62 4.33
CA VAL A 46 6.99 -2.46 3.60
C VAL A 46 6.73 -1.16 4.35
N LEU A 47 5.51 -0.98 4.88
CA LEU A 47 5.16 0.18 5.69
C LEU A 47 6.02 0.26 6.96
N LEU A 48 6.16 -0.85 7.70
CA LEU A 48 6.97 -0.92 8.92
C LEU A 48 8.47 -0.75 8.66
N LYS A 49 8.97 -1.12 7.48
CA LYS A 49 10.36 -0.82 7.08
C LYS A 49 10.61 0.68 6.91
N ARG A 50 9.60 1.42 6.47
CA ARG A 50 9.68 2.89 6.37
C ARG A 50 9.56 3.54 7.73
N LYS A 51 8.64 3.05 8.55
CA LYS A 51 8.42 3.55 9.91
C LYS A 51 7.99 2.41 10.82
N ASP A 52 8.82 2.10 11.77
CA ASP A 52 8.57 1.09 12.82
C ASP A 52 7.84 1.71 14.03
N ASN A 53 7.37 0.90 14.94
CA ASN A 53 6.71 1.36 16.18
C ASN A 53 5.41 2.14 15.95
N ILE A 54 4.58 1.68 15.04
CA ILE A 54 3.24 2.25 14.79
C ILE A 54 2.20 1.45 15.56
N SER A 55 1.21 2.13 16.15
CA SER A 55 0.13 1.45 16.88
C SER A 55 -0.79 0.67 15.93
N THR A 56 -1.41 -0.40 16.43
CA THR A 56 -2.37 -1.22 15.67
C THR A 56 -3.52 -0.38 15.11
N LYS A 57 -3.99 0.61 15.89
CA LYS A 57 -5.04 1.53 15.45
C LYS A 57 -4.59 2.35 14.25
N GLU A 58 -3.43 3.01 14.35
CA GLU A 58 -2.89 3.84 13.26
C GLU A 58 -2.58 3.01 12.02
N LEU A 59 -2.06 1.79 12.17
CA LEU A 59 -1.86 0.87 11.04
C LEU A 59 -3.17 0.53 10.32
N SER A 60 -4.27 0.31 11.08
CA SER A 60 -5.58 0.05 10.47
C SER A 60 -6.09 1.25 9.66
N GLU A 61 -5.85 2.45 10.14
CA GLU A 61 -6.23 3.70 9.47
C GLU A 61 -5.38 3.97 8.23
N ILE A 62 -4.03 3.78 8.32
CA ILE A 62 -3.13 3.91 7.15
C ILE A 62 -3.52 2.94 6.04
N LEU A 63 -3.72 1.67 6.38
CA LEU A 63 -4.01 0.61 5.42
C LEU A 63 -5.46 0.57 4.96
N ASN A 64 -6.33 1.36 5.59
CA ASN A 64 -7.78 1.38 5.36
C ASN A 64 -8.43 -0.02 5.47
N ILE A 65 -8.11 -0.74 6.51
CA ILE A 65 -8.67 -2.04 6.82
C ILE A 65 -9.21 -2.06 8.25
N SER A 66 -10.17 -2.95 8.52
CA SER A 66 -10.70 -3.08 9.87
C SER A 66 -9.61 -3.54 10.85
N VAL A 67 -9.73 -3.14 12.12
CA VAL A 67 -8.82 -3.59 13.19
C VAL A 67 -8.80 -5.12 13.30
N THR A 68 -9.94 -5.78 13.07
CA THR A 68 -10.05 -7.25 13.06
C THR A 68 -9.20 -7.86 11.96
N SER A 69 -9.35 -7.43 10.71
CA SER A 69 -8.55 -7.92 9.58
C SER A 69 -7.05 -7.62 9.75
N LEU A 70 -6.73 -6.44 10.32
CA LEU A 70 -5.35 -6.11 10.66
C LEU A 70 -4.79 -7.09 11.69
N ASN A 71 -5.52 -7.35 12.79
CA ASN A 71 -5.05 -8.25 13.85
C ASN A 71 -4.81 -9.68 13.33
N GLU A 72 -5.66 -10.19 12.44
CA GLU A 72 -5.44 -11.49 11.79
C GLU A 72 -4.13 -11.49 10.98
N THR A 73 -3.87 -10.40 10.26
CA THR A 73 -2.64 -10.24 9.48
C THR A 73 -1.41 -10.15 10.39
N LEU A 74 -1.50 -9.37 11.47
CA LEU A 74 -0.44 -9.22 12.46
C LEU A 74 -0.14 -10.54 13.17
N ASN A 75 -1.16 -11.29 13.58
CA ASN A 75 -0.99 -12.60 14.22
C ASN A 75 -0.21 -13.57 13.31
N LYS A 76 -0.56 -13.62 12.02
CA LYS A 76 0.16 -14.46 11.05
C LYS A 76 1.61 -14.04 10.84
N LEU A 77 1.91 -12.74 10.86
CA LEU A 77 3.27 -12.22 10.75
C LEU A 77 4.09 -12.46 12.04
N GLU A 78 3.45 -12.35 13.19
CA GLU A 78 4.06 -12.62 14.50
C GLU A 78 4.40 -14.11 14.65
N GLN A 79 3.48 -15.03 14.27
CA GLN A 79 3.74 -16.48 14.21
C GLN A 79 4.93 -16.85 13.30
N LYS A 80 5.14 -16.09 12.22
CA LYS A 80 6.28 -16.26 11.31
C LYS A 80 7.54 -15.54 11.78
N ASN A 81 7.48 -14.88 12.93
CA ASN A 81 8.56 -14.10 13.51
C ASN A 81 9.07 -12.95 12.64
N PHE A 82 8.19 -12.30 11.86
CA PHE A 82 8.53 -11.08 11.11
C PHE A 82 8.28 -9.81 11.90
N ILE A 83 7.34 -9.84 12.84
CA ILE A 83 7.00 -8.73 13.71
C ILE A 83 6.86 -9.20 15.15
N ARG A 84 6.84 -8.23 16.06
CA ARG A 84 6.41 -8.41 17.45
C ARG A 84 5.50 -7.26 17.86
N LYS A 85 4.61 -7.51 18.82
CA LYS A 85 3.76 -6.50 19.43
C LYS A 85 4.31 -6.16 20.81
N VAL A 86 4.55 -4.89 21.07
CA VAL A 86 5.10 -4.40 22.33
C VAL A 86 4.17 -3.36 22.95
N PRO A 87 3.94 -3.37 24.26
CA PRO A 87 3.18 -2.31 24.92
C PRO A 87 3.90 -0.97 24.80
N SER A 88 3.17 0.11 24.49
CA SER A 88 3.72 1.45 24.46
C SER A 88 4.18 1.88 25.86
N GLN A 89 5.34 2.54 25.93
CA GLN A 89 5.84 3.10 27.21
C GLN A 89 4.94 4.22 27.75
N LYS A 90 4.23 4.95 26.88
CA LYS A 90 3.33 6.05 27.24
C LYS A 90 1.97 5.56 27.74
N ASP A 91 1.43 4.51 27.15
CA ASP A 91 0.18 3.87 27.56
C ASP A 91 0.26 2.37 27.26
N LYS A 92 0.40 1.57 28.30
CA LYS A 92 0.56 0.11 28.18
C LYS A 92 -0.64 -0.61 27.54
N ARG A 93 -1.79 0.05 27.42
CA ARG A 93 -2.98 -0.47 26.72
C ARG A 93 -2.84 -0.37 25.21
N VAL A 94 -1.91 0.45 24.73
CA VAL A 94 -1.63 0.62 23.30
C VAL A 94 -0.52 -0.33 22.90
N LEU A 95 -0.79 -1.20 21.93
CA LEU A 95 0.21 -2.09 21.33
C LEU A 95 0.83 -1.41 20.12
N LEU A 96 2.16 -1.34 20.12
CA LEU A 96 3.00 -0.93 19.00
C LEU A 96 3.47 -2.17 18.26
N VAL A 97 3.55 -2.07 16.96
CA VAL A 97 4.04 -3.13 16.08
C VAL A 97 5.46 -2.80 15.65
N GLU A 98 6.37 -3.73 15.87
CA GLU A 98 7.79 -3.61 15.52
C GLU A 98 8.22 -4.76 14.61
N LEU A 99 9.11 -4.46 13.65
CA LEU A 99 9.80 -5.50 12.90
C LEU A 99 10.82 -6.22 13.80
N THR A 100 10.87 -7.53 13.68
CA THR A 100 12.00 -8.33 14.20
C THR A 100 13.22 -8.17 13.28
N GLU A 101 14.37 -8.70 13.66
CA GLU A 101 15.54 -8.78 12.78
C GLU A 101 15.21 -9.51 11.48
N LYS A 102 14.50 -10.64 11.55
CA LYS A 102 14.03 -11.37 10.38
C LYS A 102 13.13 -10.51 9.49
N GLY A 103 12.22 -9.72 10.07
CA GLY A 103 11.36 -8.81 9.32
C GLY A 103 12.14 -7.66 8.66
N ARG A 104 13.17 -7.13 9.34
CA ARG A 104 14.04 -6.08 8.79
C ARG A 104 14.88 -6.59 7.62
N ASN A 105 15.40 -7.81 7.75
CA ASN A 105 16.26 -8.44 6.74
C ASN A 105 15.47 -9.06 5.58
N LEU A 106 14.13 -9.13 5.68
CA LEU A 106 13.33 -9.60 4.56
C LEU A 106 13.49 -8.64 3.38
N GLU A 107 14.22 -9.08 2.38
CA GLU A 107 14.36 -8.30 1.14
C GLU A 107 13.13 -8.49 0.28
N PHE A 108 12.35 -7.42 0.13
CA PHE A 108 11.53 -7.28 -1.06
C PHE A 108 12.54 -6.93 -2.16
N LYS A 109 12.99 -7.92 -2.91
CA LYS A 109 13.81 -7.61 -4.09
C LYS A 109 13.00 -6.65 -4.92
N ASP A 110 13.44 -5.38 -4.94
CA ASP A 110 13.00 -4.46 -5.96
C ASP A 110 13.09 -5.20 -7.28
N HIS A 111 12.17 -4.98 -8.18
CA HIS A 111 12.07 -5.64 -9.47
C HIS A 111 13.31 -5.39 -10.36
N LYS A 112 14.53 -5.46 -9.77
CA LYS A 112 15.80 -5.16 -10.45
C LYS A 112 16.03 -6.01 -11.71
N ASP A 113 15.34 -7.16 -11.81
CA ASP A 113 15.47 -8.01 -12.99
C ASP A 113 14.47 -7.63 -14.10
N ILE A 114 13.34 -7.02 -13.78
CA ILE A 114 12.38 -6.43 -14.74
C ILE A 114 11.66 -5.29 -14.03
N ASP A 115 12.02 -4.06 -14.34
CA ASP A 115 11.13 -2.93 -14.14
C ASP A 115 10.16 -2.92 -15.33
N ILE A 116 8.87 -3.15 -15.05
CA ILE A 116 7.85 -3.17 -16.12
C ILE A 116 7.74 -1.84 -16.85
N PHE A 117 8.14 -0.76 -16.18
CA PHE A 117 8.13 0.58 -16.74
C PHE A 117 9.33 0.86 -17.66
N ASP A 118 10.37 0.01 -17.68
CA ASP A 118 11.48 0.10 -18.63
C ASP A 118 11.03 -0.12 -20.09
N SER A 119 9.87 -0.73 -20.29
CA SER A 119 9.24 -0.90 -21.60
C SER A 119 8.61 0.39 -22.15
N LEU A 120 8.51 1.44 -21.34
CA LEU A 120 7.90 2.71 -21.67
C LEU A 120 8.97 3.81 -21.82
N SER A 121 8.79 4.69 -22.79
CA SER A 121 9.55 5.95 -22.88
C SER A 121 9.21 6.87 -21.71
N GLU A 122 10.02 7.90 -21.47
CA GLU A 122 9.76 8.88 -20.40
C GLU A 122 8.42 9.59 -20.60
N GLU A 123 8.06 9.95 -21.82
CA GLU A 123 6.76 10.55 -22.15
C GLU A 123 5.59 9.60 -21.85
N GLU A 124 5.73 8.30 -22.17
CA GLU A 124 4.71 7.29 -21.85
C GLU A 124 4.59 7.06 -20.34
N LYS A 125 5.69 7.15 -19.59
CA LYS A 125 5.66 7.09 -18.11
C LYS A 125 4.94 8.29 -17.51
N GLU A 126 5.18 9.49 -18.05
CA GLU A 126 4.48 10.71 -17.62
C GLU A 126 2.98 10.59 -17.90
N ASN A 127 2.60 10.18 -19.11
CA ASN A 127 1.20 9.95 -19.47
C ASN A 127 0.55 8.88 -18.59
N MET A 128 1.24 7.77 -18.33
CA MET A 128 0.75 6.71 -17.44
C MET A 128 0.53 7.23 -16.01
N ASN A 129 1.47 8.02 -15.50
CA ASN A 129 1.34 8.66 -14.18
C ASN A 129 0.09 9.53 -14.11
N ASP A 130 -0.18 10.33 -15.14
CA ASP A 130 -1.36 11.19 -15.20
C ASP A 130 -2.66 10.38 -15.27
N TYR A 131 -2.69 9.30 -16.06
CA TYR A 131 -3.85 8.40 -16.11
C TYR A 131 -4.12 7.74 -14.75
N LEU A 132 -3.08 7.23 -14.08
CA LEU A 132 -3.21 6.64 -12.74
C LEU A 132 -3.70 7.65 -11.71
N ASN A 133 -3.18 8.88 -11.74
CA ASN A 133 -3.64 9.96 -10.87
C ASN A 133 -5.13 10.28 -11.08
N ARG A 134 -5.58 10.38 -12.34
CA ARG A 134 -6.99 10.61 -12.67
C ARG A 134 -7.90 9.49 -12.18
N LEU A 135 -7.47 8.22 -12.31
CA LEU A 135 -8.24 7.07 -11.81
C LEU A 135 -8.34 7.10 -10.28
N ILE A 136 -7.25 7.41 -9.60
CA ILE A 136 -7.23 7.53 -8.13
C ILE A 136 -8.17 8.66 -7.67
N LEU A 137 -8.08 9.84 -8.28
CA LEU A 137 -8.95 10.98 -7.98
C LEU A 137 -10.43 10.63 -8.19
N TYR A 138 -10.77 10.00 -9.30
CA TYR A 138 -12.14 9.58 -9.58
C TYR A 138 -12.71 8.64 -8.50
N ILE A 139 -11.91 7.66 -8.05
CA ILE A 139 -12.31 6.75 -6.97
C ILE A 139 -12.56 7.52 -5.66
N HIS A 140 -11.72 8.50 -5.35
CA HIS A 140 -11.87 9.34 -4.17
C HIS A 140 -13.13 10.21 -4.24
N ASP A 141 -13.39 10.83 -5.39
CA ASP A 141 -14.58 11.64 -5.60
C ASP A 141 -15.85 10.81 -5.43
N LYS A 142 -15.90 9.61 -6.00
CA LYS A 142 -17.01 8.68 -5.82
C LYS A 142 -17.21 8.28 -4.36
N PHE A 143 -16.14 7.95 -3.66
CA PHE A 143 -16.24 7.62 -2.23
C PHE A 143 -16.72 8.82 -1.40
N LYS A 144 -16.28 10.04 -1.72
CA LYS A 144 -16.74 11.26 -1.07
C LYS A 144 -18.22 11.54 -1.34
N GLU A 145 -18.71 11.28 -2.56
CA GLU A 145 -20.11 11.41 -2.93
C GLU A 145 -21.00 10.42 -2.17
N GLU A 146 -20.56 9.15 -2.07
CA GLU A 146 -21.33 8.06 -1.47
C GLU A 146 -21.34 8.11 0.07
N GLU A 147 -20.20 8.40 0.70
CA GLU A 147 -20.03 8.38 2.16
C GLU A 147 -19.23 9.61 2.66
N PRO A 148 -19.76 10.83 2.56
CA PRO A 148 -19.02 12.08 2.80
C PRO A 148 -18.44 12.17 4.22
N GLU A 149 -19.19 11.87 5.25
CA GLU A 149 -18.72 11.95 6.65
C GLU A 149 -17.61 10.93 6.95
N LYS A 150 -17.75 9.73 6.41
CA LYS A 150 -16.76 8.66 6.55
C LYS A 150 -15.48 9.00 5.80
N TYR A 151 -15.63 9.55 4.59
CA TYR A 151 -14.51 10.01 3.79
C TYR A 151 -13.70 11.08 4.52
N GLU A 152 -14.34 12.17 4.98
CA GLU A 152 -13.67 13.26 5.70
C GLU A 152 -12.95 12.77 6.97
N LYS A 153 -13.57 11.86 7.73
CA LYS A 153 -12.95 11.24 8.90
C LYS A 153 -11.70 10.44 8.55
N ILE A 154 -11.75 9.61 7.50
CA ILE A 154 -10.61 8.80 7.04
C ILE A 154 -9.46 9.71 6.59
N ILE A 155 -9.77 10.73 5.78
CA ILE A 155 -8.77 11.67 5.27
C ILE A 155 -8.10 12.44 6.39
N LYS A 156 -8.88 12.95 7.36
CA LYS A 156 -8.35 13.66 8.54
C LYS A 156 -7.40 12.77 9.34
N ASN A 157 -7.84 11.56 9.69
CA ASN A 157 -7.03 10.63 10.47
C ASN A 157 -5.72 10.26 9.76
N ARG A 158 -5.81 9.97 8.47
CA ARG A 158 -4.62 9.66 7.66
C ARG A 158 -3.65 10.82 7.61
N LYS A 159 -4.14 12.04 7.40
CA LYS A 159 -3.31 13.23 7.39
C LYS A 159 -2.54 13.37 8.70
N GLU A 160 -3.20 13.26 9.85
CA GLU A 160 -2.58 13.34 11.16
C GLU A 160 -1.48 12.27 11.34
N ILE A 161 -1.74 11.04 10.89
CA ILE A 161 -0.77 9.93 10.98
C ILE A 161 0.41 10.15 10.04
N PHE A 162 0.17 10.59 8.80
CA PHE A 162 1.23 10.88 7.85
C PHE A 162 2.14 12.01 8.31
N GLU A 163 1.58 13.10 8.84
CA GLU A 163 2.34 14.20 9.45
C GLU A 163 3.17 13.72 10.66
N LYS A 164 2.61 12.81 11.44
CA LYS A 164 3.30 12.27 12.63
C LYS A 164 4.49 11.37 12.29
N TYR A 165 4.35 10.51 11.27
CA TYR A 165 5.32 9.43 11.04
C TYR A 165 6.17 9.58 9.79
N PHE A 166 5.70 10.30 8.76
CA PHE A 166 6.30 10.33 7.44
C PHE A 166 6.65 11.74 6.94
N LYS A 167 6.63 12.75 7.82
CA LYS A 167 6.92 14.14 7.46
C LYS A 167 8.28 14.32 6.77
N ASP A 168 9.27 13.55 7.18
CA ASP A 168 10.65 13.63 6.67
C ASP A 168 10.90 12.66 5.48
N ASP A 169 9.89 11.92 5.02
CA ASP A 169 10.01 11.05 3.84
C ASP A 169 10.05 11.92 2.57
N LYS A 170 11.07 11.70 1.71
CA LYS A 170 11.26 12.44 0.45
C LYS A 170 10.06 12.39 -0.49
N HIS A 171 9.21 11.38 -0.35
CA HIS A 171 7.97 11.21 -1.11
C HIS A 171 6.73 11.63 -0.33
N HIS A 172 6.90 12.28 0.84
CA HIS A 172 5.79 12.67 1.71
C HIS A 172 4.69 13.44 0.97
N GLU A 173 5.07 14.45 0.17
CA GLU A 173 4.10 15.27 -0.56
C GLU A 173 3.29 14.46 -1.59
N GLU A 174 3.95 13.54 -2.30
CA GLU A 174 3.27 12.66 -3.27
C GLU A 174 2.32 11.68 -2.56
N TRP A 175 2.79 11.05 -1.48
CA TRP A 175 1.95 10.18 -0.66
C TRP A 175 0.75 10.91 -0.08
N VAL A 176 0.96 12.13 0.41
CA VAL A 176 -0.11 12.99 0.91
C VAL A 176 -1.11 13.33 -0.20
N LYS A 177 -0.65 13.68 -1.40
CA LYS A 177 -1.52 13.92 -2.56
C LYS A 177 -2.36 12.70 -2.91
N LEU A 178 -1.74 11.53 -3.03
CA LEU A 178 -2.41 10.29 -3.42
C LEU A 178 -3.37 9.76 -2.35
N MET A 179 -3.02 9.91 -1.06
CA MET A 179 -3.81 9.36 0.04
C MET A 179 -4.86 10.32 0.59
N ILE A 180 -4.68 11.63 0.39
CA ILE A 180 -5.51 12.69 0.99
C ILE A 180 -6.25 13.50 -0.07
N CYS A 181 -5.98 13.27 -1.38
CA CYS A 181 -6.60 13.99 -2.50
C CYS A 181 -6.67 15.51 -2.27
N LYS A 182 -5.54 16.15 -2.03
CA LYS A 182 -5.47 17.60 -2.17
C LYS A 182 -5.35 17.94 -3.65
N GLN A 183 -6.47 18.34 -4.25
CA GLN A 183 -6.41 19.23 -5.42
C GLN A 183 -5.74 20.54 -4.99
N LYS A 184 -4.84 21.03 -5.84
CA LYS A 184 -4.40 22.42 -5.76
C LYS A 184 -5.56 23.36 -6.04
#